data_2819613d989bca77226b8f9a71e37b91
#
_entry.id   2819613d989bca77226b8f9a71e37b91
#
_cell.length_a   1.000
_cell.length_b   1.000
_cell.length_c   1.000
_cell.angle_alpha   90.00
_cell.angle_beta   90.00
_cell.angle_gamma   90.00
#
_symmetry.space_group_name_H-M   'P 1'
#
loop_
_entity.id
_entity.type
_entity.pdbx_description
1 polymer ?
#
loop_
_entity_poly.entity_id
_entity_poly.type
_entity_poly.pdbx_seq_one_letter_code
_entity_poly.pdbx_strand_id
1 'polypeptide(L)' 'MPEIKYEVVDKIGIVSEGNNGWNKELNLISWNEREPVYDIRTWSPDHETMGKGVTITVEEAKALRDMLNKLNLD' A
#
# COMPACT_ATOMS: atom_id res chain seq x y z
N MET A 1 4.32 8.10 -23.84
CA MET A 1 3.54 7.49 -22.74
C MET A 1 3.66 8.28 -21.48
N PRO A 2 2.56 8.67 -20.90
CA PRO A 2 2.63 9.39 -19.64
C PRO A 2 3.14 8.45 -18.56
N GLU A 3 4.10 8.91 -17.81
CA GLU A 3 4.59 8.19 -16.67
C GLU A 3 3.68 8.46 -15.49
N ILE A 4 3.46 7.41 -14.68
CA ILE A 4 2.72 7.59 -13.44
C ILE A 4 3.68 8.22 -12.44
N LYS A 5 3.32 9.41 -11.97
CA LYS A 5 4.10 10.07 -10.94
C LYS A 5 3.55 9.66 -9.59
N TYR A 6 4.44 9.31 -8.70
CA TYR A 6 4.01 8.99 -7.34
C TYR A 6 5.14 9.30 -6.37
N GLU A 7 4.75 9.50 -5.14
CA GLU A 7 5.68 9.71 -4.06
C GLU A 7 5.24 8.89 -2.86
N VAL A 8 6.15 8.09 -2.32
CA VAL A 8 5.87 7.35 -1.09
C VAL A 8 6.10 8.33 0.06
N VAL A 9 4.99 8.81 0.61
CA VAL A 9 5.02 9.80 1.70
C VAL A 9 5.45 9.15 3.00
N ASP A 10 4.98 7.94 3.26
CA ASP A 10 5.30 7.24 4.49
C ASP A 10 5.28 5.73 4.23
N LYS A 11 6.35 5.07 4.63
CA LYS A 11 6.44 3.61 4.57
C LYS A 11 5.93 3.07 5.90
N ILE A 12 4.75 2.47 5.87
CA ILE A 12 4.09 2.02 7.10
C ILE A 12 4.61 0.66 7.52
N GLY A 13 4.64 -0.30 6.60
CA GLY A 13 5.17 -1.61 6.95
C GLY A 13 4.98 -2.66 5.88
N ILE A 14 5.57 -3.81 6.13
CA ILE A 14 5.46 -4.97 5.26
C ILE A 14 4.33 -5.85 5.77
N VAL A 15 3.35 -6.10 4.89
CA VAL A 15 2.22 -6.98 5.23
C VAL A 15 2.64 -8.44 5.14
N SER A 16 3.38 -8.79 4.10
CA SER A 16 3.90 -10.14 3.94
C SER A 16 5.12 -10.13 3.04
N GLU A 17 6.00 -11.09 3.27
CA GLU A 17 7.17 -11.28 2.43
C GLU A 17 6.86 -12.36 1.41
N GLY A 18 7.08 -12.04 0.16
CA GLY A 18 6.81 -12.97 -0.93
C GLY A 18 8.07 -13.62 -1.45
N ASN A 19 7.92 -14.35 -2.53
CA ASN A 19 9.04 -15.03 -3.17
C ASN A 19 9.95 -14.03 -3.87
N ASN A 20 11.23 -14.33 -3.88
CA ASN A 20 12.23 -13.53 -4.60
C ASN A 20 12.30 -12.08 -4.15
N GLY A 21 11.94 -11.82 -2.90
CA GLY A 21 12.05 -10.47 -2.35
C GLY A 21 10.91 -9.54 -2.73
N TRP A 22 9.87 -10.04 -3.39
CA TRP A 22 8.67 -9.26 -3.67
C TRP A 22 7.79 -9.25 -2.43
N ASN A 23 7.69 -8.10 -1.81
CA ASN A 23 6.96 -7.97 -0.55
C ASN A 23 5.67 -7.20 -0.77
N LYS A 24 4.62 -7.61 -0.04
CA LYS A 24 3.39 -6.83 0.00
C LYS A 24 3.53 -5.79 1.10
N GLU A 25 3.34 -4.52 0.74
CA GLU A 25 3.57 -3.42 1.66
C GLU A 25 2.36 -2.53 1.80
N LEU A 26 2.27 -1.92 2.96
CA LEU A 26 1.30 -0.86 3.22
C LEU A 26 2.07 0.45 3.30
N ASN A 27 1.73 1.37 2.44
CA ASN A 27 2.38 2.68 2.36
C ASN A 27 1.34 3.77 2.23
N LEU A 28 1.75 5.00 2.54
CA LEU A 28 0.96 6.18 2.25
C LEU A 28 1.58 6.80 0.99
N ILE A 29 0.81 6.87 -0.08
CA ILE A 29 1.35 7.28 -1.39
C ILE A 29 0.53 8.42 -1.96
N SER A 30 1.23 9.41 -2.50
CA SER A 30 0.63 10.50 -3.25
C SER A 30 0.77 10.17 -4.74
N TRP A 31 -0.34 9.96 -5.42
CA TRP A 31 -0.37 9.67 -6.85
C TRP A 31 -0.63 10.93 -7.64
N ASN A 32 0.23 11.22 -8.61
CA ASN A 32 0.07 12.38 -9.50
C ASN A 32 -0.14 13.68 -8.73
N GLU A 33 0.60 13.84 -7.65
CA GLU A 33 0.56 15.05 -6.81
C GLU A 33 -0.79 15.28 -6.13
N ARG A 34 -1.60 14.21 -6.04
CA ARG A 34 -2.88 14.27 -5.34
C ARG A 34 -2.67 14.03 -3.86
N GLU A 35 -3.74 14.23 -3.10
CA GLU A 35 -3.70 13.97 -1.68
C GLU A 35 -3.33 12.51 -1.41
N PRO A 36 -2.43 12.26 -0.43
CA PRO A 36 -1.98 10.89 -0.17
C PRO A 36 -3.10 9.96 0.24
N VAL A 37 -3.00 8.72 -0.22
CA VAL A 37 -3.93 7.66 0.15
C VAL A 37 -3.13 6.45 0.57
N TYR A 38 -3.76 5.55 1.30
CA TYR A 38 -3.10 4.31 1.69
C TYR A 38 -3.08 3.35 0.51
N ASP A 39 -2.01 2.59 0.42
CA ASP A 39 -1.79 1.69 -0.72
C ASP A 39 -1.25 0.37 -0.21
N ILE A 40 -1.89 -0.72 -0.66
CA ILE A 40 -1.44 -2.08 -0.34
C ILE A 40 -1.13 -2.75 -1.66
N ARG A 41 0.14 -3.05 -1.89
CA ARG A 41 0.56 -3.73 -3.12
C ARG A 41 1.91 -4.40 -2.94
N THR A 42 2.28 -5.22 -3.91
CA THR A 42 3.60 -5.84 -3.91
C THR A 42 4.60 -4.91 -4.57
N TRP A 43 5.83 -4.99 -4.08
CA TRP A 43 6.96 -4.22 -4.60
C TRP A 43 8.14 -5.14 -4.85
N SER A 44 8.89 -4.85 -5.90
CA SER A 44 10.11 -5.58 -6.20
C SER A 44 11.19 -5.30 -5.13
N PRO A 45 12.23 -6.15 -5.06
CA PRO A 45 13.27 -5.95 -4.04
C PRO A 45 13.95 -4.59 -4.09
N ASP A 46 14.13 -4.03 -5.29
CA ASP A 46 14.73 -2.71 -5.47
C ASP A 46 13.72 -1.57 -5.40
N HIS A 47 12.44 -1.90 -5.22
CA HIS A 47 11.34 -0.93 -5.11
C HIS A 47 11.13 -0.11 -6.38
N GLU A 48 11.68 -0.56 -7.50
CA GLU A 48 11.51 0.14 -8.77
C GLU A 48 10.28 -0.32 -9.55
N THR A 49 9.82 -1.53 -9.29
CA THR A 49 8.67 -2.09 -9.97
C THR A 49 7.61 -2.44 -8.94
N MET A 50 6.37 -2.09 -9.24
CA MET A 50 5.25 -2.40 -8.37
C MET A 50 4.30 -3.36 -9.09
N GLY A 51 3.71 -4.26 -8.31
CA GLY A 51 2.71 -5.18 -8.80
C GLY A 51 1.30 -4.65 -8.61
N LYS A 52 0.34 -5.55 -8.71
CA LYS A 52 -1.05 -5.19 -8.50
C LYS A 52 -1.29 -4.84 -7.04
N GLY A 53 -2.22 -3.94 -6.83
CA GLY A 53 -2.56 -3.53 -5.48
C GLY A 53 -3.86 -2.77 -5.45
N VAL A 54 -4.17 -2.26 -4.26
CA VAL A 54 -5.39 -1.50 -4.03
C VAL A 54 -5.04 -0.24 -3.24
N THR A 55 -5.69 0.85 -3.60
CA THR A 55 -5.58 2.09 -2.85
C THR A 55 -6.87 2.30 -2.07
N ILE A 56 -6.74 2.80 -0.84
CA ILE A 56 -7.89 3.09 -0.01
C ILE A 56 -7.73 4.48 0.60
N THR A 57 -8.86 5.15 0.74
CA THR A 57 -8.88 6.46 1.37
C THR A 57 -8.73 6.31 2.88
N VAL A 58 -8.52 7.44 3.58
CA VAL A 58 -8.46 7.43 5.03
C VAL A 58 -9.78 6.91 5.61
N GLU A 59 -10.90 7.31 5.04
CA GLU A 59 -12.20 6.86 5.51
C GLU A 59 -12.38 5.35 5.33
N GLU A 60 -11.94 4.84 4.17
CA GLU A 60 -11.98 3.40 3.93
C GLU A 60 -11.03 2.65 4.87
N ALA A 61 -9.89 3.24 5.17
CA ALA A 61 -8.94 2.62 6.10
C ALA A 61 -9.54 2.52 7.51
N LYS A 62 -10.28 3.56 7.94
CA LYS A 62 -10.95 3.53 9.24
C LYS A 62 -12.00 2.43 9.30
N ALA A 63 -12.78 2.29 8.23
CA ALA A 63 -13.78 1.23 8.15
C ALA A 63 -13.14 -0.15 8.21
N LEU A 64 -12.06 -0.32 7.46
CA LEU A 64 -11.32 -1.59 7.44
C LEU A 64 -10.75 -1.92 8.82
N ARG A 65 -10.15 -0.92 9.47
CA ARG A 65 -9.63 -1.08 10.83
C ARG A 65 -10.71 -1.58 11.78
N ASP A 66 -11.87 -0.95 11.73
CA ASP A 66 -12.97 -1.31 12.61
C ASP A 66 -13.48 -2.72 12.36
N MET A 67 -13.55 -3.11 11.08
CA MET A 67 -13.96 -4.47 10.71
C MET A 67 -12.93 -5.49 11.19
N LEU A 68 -11.65 -5.22 10.99
CA LEU A 68 -10.59 -6.13 11.42
C LEU A 68 -10.56 -6.29 12.94
N ASN A 69 -10.84 -5.21 13.67
CA ASN A 69 -10.86 -5.26 15.12
C ASN A 69 -11.99 -6.13 15.67
N LYS A 70 -13.04 -6.35 14.87
CA LYS A 70 -14.15 -7.21 15.27
C LYS A 70 -13.87 -8.69 15.00
N LEU A 71 -12.84 -8.97 14.24
CA LEU A 71 -12.50 -10.34 13.90
C LEU A 71 -11.55 -10.93 14.94
N ASN A 72 -11.70 -12.23 15.18
CA ASN A 72 -10.76 -12.95 16.02
C ASN A 72 -9.69 -13.56 15.12
N LEU A 73 -8.59 -12.83 14.96
CA LEU A 73 -7.52 -13.23 14.05
C LEU A 73 -6.43 -14.08 14.72
N ASP A 74 -6.49 -14.22 16.02
CA ASP A 74 -5.47 -14.99 16.77
C ASP A 74 -5.80 -16.46 16.90
#